data_e4c76f8657eb2f2e194d20d2b44955a3
#
_entry.id   e4c76f8657eb2f2e194d20d2b44955a3
#
_cell.length_a   1.000
_cell.length_b   1.000
_cell.length_c   1.000
_cell.angle_alpha   90.00
_cell.angle_beta   90.00
_cell.angle_gamma   90.00
#
_symmetry.space_group_name_H-M   'P 1'
#
loop_
_entity.id
_entity.type
_entity.pdbx_description
1 polymer ?
#
loop_
_entity_poly.entity_id
_entity_poly.type
_entity_poly.pdbx_seq_one_letter_code
_entity_poly.pdbx_strand_id
1 'polypeptide(L)'
;VSDTLASPSAAPAALDDILTVQGLDAGYGRSQVLRDVSFTVPRRGAVAVLGRNGAGKTTLLKTLMGEITPMSGMIRFDGADCAGELTERRARRGLGYVPQERSVFASLTVRENLALGLAAHGGKGGFDMALDFFPKLAGRLSQQAGTLSGGERKMLAVSRAILGRPKLLLLDEPTEGVWIGVIEEIAERLTELSKEIALIVVEQHVELALRVADRACVMDRGTIALEGTSDAVRDDPQLVRFLAP
;
A
#
# COMPACT_ATOMS: atom_id res chain seq x y z
N VAL A 1 3.30 -0.48 43.41
CA VAL A 1 2.83 -1.61 42.61
C VAL A 1 2.95 -1.15 41.18
N SER A 2 4.00 -1.62 40.48
CA SER A 2 4.28 -1.26 39.08
C SER A 2 3.50 -2.23 38.19
N ASP A 3 2.48 -1.76 37.54
CA ASP A 3 1.81 -2.48 36.45
C ASP A 3 2.69 -2.40 35.21
N THR A 4 3.40 -3.46 34.93
CA THR A 4 4.14 -3.68 33.69
C THR A 4 3.12 -4.08 32.62
N LEU A 5 2.72 -3.15 31.77
CA LEU A 5 1.92 -3.44 30.59
C LEU A 5 2.76 -4.35 29.68
N ALA A 6 2.35 -5.59 29.55
CA ALA A 6 2.94 -6.55 28.64
C ALA A 6 2.71 -6.09 27.19
N SER A 7 3.80 -5.90 26.44
CA SER A 7 3.75 -5.71 25.00
C SER A 7 3.01 -6.88 24.35
N PRO A 8 2.12 -6.65 23.37
CA PRO A 8 1.45 -7.73 22.66
C PRO A 8 2.50 -8.58 21.95
N SER A 9 2.58 -9.86 22.32
CA SER A 9 3.43 -10.86 21.67
C SER A 9 3.01 -10.98 20.20
N ALA A 10 3.93 -10.68 19.29
CA ALA A 10 3.73 -10.91 17.87
C ALA A 10 3.34 -12.38 17.63
N ALA A 11 2.19 -12.62 17.03
CA ALA A 11 1.78 -13.95 16.62
C ALA A 11 2.84 -14.56 15.68
N PRO A 12 3.15 -15.87 15.79
CA PRO A 12 4.11 -16.51 14.91
C PRO A 12 3.65 -16.38 13.46
N ALA A 13 4.57 -15.95 12.57
CA ALA A 13 4.30 -15.83 11.13
C ALA A 13 3.73 -17.15 10.60
N ALA A 14 2.48 -17.13 10.14
CA ALA A 14 1.90 -18.25 9.45
C ALA A 14 2.71 -18.48 8.15
N LEU A 15 2.87 -19.74 7.72
CA LEU A 15 3.58 -20.11 6.48
C LEU A 15 2.95 -19.51 5.21
N ASP A 16 1.82 -18.81 5.37
CA ASP A 16 0.97 -18.28 4.30
C ASP A 16 1.04 -16.74 4.14
N ASP A 17 1.90 -16.06 4.91
CA ASP A 17 2.06 -14.61 4.79
C ASP A 17 3.03 -14.24 3.66
N ILE A 18 2.62 -13.27 2.81
CA ILE A 18 3.48 -12.71 1.75
C ILE A 18 4.49 -11.72 2.33
N LEU A 19 4.10 -11.00 3.38
CA LEU A 19 4.94 -10.03 4.08
C LEU A 19 4.86 -10.26 5.58
N THR A 20 6.02 -10.28 6.23
CA THR A 20 6.16 -10.27 7.68
C THR A 20 7.10 -9.15 8.08
N VAL A 21 6.65 -8.28 8.96
CA VAL A 21 7.43 -7.18 9.56
C VAL A 21 7.51 -7.43 11.06
N GLN A 22 8.72 -7.37 11.64
CA GLN A 22 8.93 -7.59 13.07
C GLN A 22 9.92 -6.58 13.64
N GLY A 23 9.51 -5.85 14.68
CA GLY A 23 10.35 -4.93 15.42
C GLY A 23 10.97 -3.84 14.57
N LEU A 24 10.25 -3.36 13.54
CA LEU A 24 10.80 -2.46 12.55
C LEU A 24 10.97 -1.05 13.10
N ASP A 25 12.22 -0.59 13.14
CA ASP A 25 12.60 0.80 13.36
C ASP A 25 13.08 1.41 12.06
N ALA A 26 12.59 2.58 11.69
CA ALA A 26 13.03 3.29 10.48
C ALA A 26 12.80 4.80 10.59
N GLY A 27 13.49 5.56 9.72
CA GLY A 27 13.35 7.00 9.66
C GLY A 27 14.33 7.66 8.70
N TYR A 28 14.55 8.95 8.85
CA TYR A 28 15.38 9.76 7.95
C TYR A 28 16.65 10.22 8.68
N GLY A 29 17.80 9.73 8.24
CA GLY A 29 19.07 10.03 8.88
C GLY A 29 19.08 9.61 10.36
N ARG A 30 19.14 10.58 11.29
CA ARG A 30 19.07 10.32 12.74
C ARG A 30 17.66 10.43 13.31
N SER A 31 16.68 10.86 12.53
CA SER A 31 15.30 11.03 12.99
C SER A 31 14.52 9.74 12.82
N GLN A 32 14.27 9.03 13.91
CA GLN A 32 13.45 7.84 13.94
C GLN A 32 11.98 8.22 13.82
N VAL A 33 11.27 7.61 12.86
CA VAL A 33 9.83 7.80 12.62
C VAL A 33 9.04 6.56 13.02
N LEU A 34 9.50 5.37 12.60
CA LEU A 34 8.87 4.09 12.96
C LEU A 34 9.58 3.50 14.18
N ARG A 35 8.78 2.90 15.08
CA ARG A 35 9.26 2.33 16.35
C ARG A 35 8.55 1.00 16.60
N ASP A 36 9.33 -0.07 16.63
CA ASP A 36 8.86 -1.43 16.97
C ASP A 36 7.60 -1.84 16.18
N VAL A 37 7.56 -1.51 14.88
CA VAL A 37 6.41 -1.83 14.02
C VAL A 37 6.45 -3.30 13.65
N SER A 38 5.36 -4.04 13.99
CA SER A 38 5.23 -5.46 13.71
C SER A 38 3.83 -5.76 13.18
N PHE A 39 3.74 -6.40 12.01
CA PHE A 39 2.47 -6.87 11.42
C PHE A 39 2.74 -7.87 10.30
N THR A 40 1.69 -8.54 9.84
CA THR A 40 1.76 -9.47 8.71
C THR A 40 0.73 -9.16 7.64
N VAL A 41 1.02 -9.58 6.41
CA VAL A 41 0.10 -9.48 5.26
C VAL A 41 -0.04 -10.86 4.63
N PRO A 42 -1.26 -11.40 4.51
CA PRO A 42 -1.49 -12.69 3.87
C PRO A 42 -1.19 -12.61 2.37
N ARG A 43 -1.03 -13.77 1.70
CA ARG A 43 -0.76 -13.84 0.25
C ARG A 43 -1.87 -13.29 -0.62
N ARG A 44 -3.08 -13.21 -0.10
CA ARG A 44 -4.27 -12.61 -0.73
C ARG A 44 -5.04 -11.84 0.33
N GLY A 45 -5.80 -10.86 -0.09
CA GLY A 45 -6.51 -9.97 0.80
C GLY A 45 -5.86 -8.61 0.90
N ALA A 46 -6.48 -7.72 1.63
CA ALA A 46 -5.98 -6.38 1.86
C ALA A 46 -5.79 -6.10 3.35
N VAL A 47 -4.72 -5.37 3.66
CA VAL A 47 -4.47 -4.77 4.98
C VAL A 47 -4.55 -3.27 4.85
N ALA A 48 -5.46 -2.63 5.58
CA ALA A 48 -5.52 -1.19 5.69
C ALA A 48 -4.50 -0.69 6.73
N VAL A 49 -3.79 0.39 6.39
CA VAL A 49 -2.94 1.11 7.32
C VAL A 49 -3.54 2.51 7.51
N LEU A 50 -4.18 2.70 8.63
CA LEU A 50 -4.87 3.93 9.02
C LEU A 50 -3.98 4.76 9.94
N GLY A 51 -4.31 6.03 10.09
CA GLY A 51 -3.63 6.93 11.02
C GLY A 51 -3.60 8.36 10.49
N ARG A 52 -3.33 9.29 11.39
CA ARG A 52 -3.25 10.73 11.11
C ARG A 52 -2.08 11.06 10.16
N ASN A 53 -2.12 12.28 9.61
CA ASN A 53 -0.95 12.83 8.93
C ASN A 53 0.24 12.90 9.89
N GLY A 54 1.41 12.43 9.42
CA GLY A 54 2.60 12.33 10.25
C GLY A 54 2.68 11.10 11.16
N ALA A 55 1.69 10.19 11.15
CA ALA A 55 1.75 8.95 11.93
C ALA A 55 2.85 7.96 11.49
N GLY A 56 3.44 8.16 10.29
CA GLY A 56 4.52 7.29 9.77
C GLY A 56 4.11 6.39 8.61
N LYS A 57 2.88 6.47 8.10
CA LYS A 57 2.34 5.59 7.05
C LYS A 57 3.19 5.55 5.78
N THR A 58 3.47 6.70 5.18
CA THR A 58 4.33 6.80 3.98
C THR A 58 5.77 6.35 4.28
N THR A 59 6.28 6.61 5.49
CA THR A 59 7.61 6.11 5.91
C THR A 59 7.62 4.59 5.96
N LEU A 60 6.54 3.96 6.45
CA LEU A 60 6.39 2.51 6.42
C LEU A 60 6.44 1.98 4.98
N LEU A 61 5.62 2.52 4.07
CA LEU A 61 5.60 2.07 2.67
C LEU A 61 6.96 2.25 2.00
N LYS A 62 7.64 3.38 2.19
CA LYS A 62 8.98 3.64 1.66
C LYS A 62 10.03 2.68 2.23
N THR A 63 9.91 2.32 3.50
CA THR A 63 10.80 1.33 4.12
C THR A 63 10.54 -0.07 3.54
N LEU A 64 9.28 -0.45 3.34
CA LEU A 64 8.91 -1.71 2.69
C LEU A 64 9.39 -1.76 1.23
N MET A 65 9.37 -0.64 0.52
CA MET A 65 9.92 -0.55 -0.85
C MET A 65 11.45 -0.56 -0.91
N GLY A 66 12.14 -0.30 0.19
CA GLY A 66 13.60 -0.21 0.24
C GLY A 66 14.15 1.17 -0.17
N GLU A 67 13.31 2.20 -0.19
CA GLU A 67 13.73 3.60 -0.33
C GLU A 67 14.36 4.12 0.96
N ILE A 68 13.90 3.60 2.10
CA ILE A 68 14.45 3.88 3.43
C ILE A 68 15.02 2.58 3.97
N THR A 69 16.31 2.61 4.36
CA THR A 69 16.95 1.47 5.03
C THR A 69 16.47 1.39 6.48
N PRO A 70 15.99 0.24 6.95
CA PRO A 70 15.66 0.04 8.36
C PRO A 70 16.84 0.34 9.28
N MET A 71 16.57 0.90 10.45
CA MET A 71 17.53 1.05 11.54
C MET A 71 17.71 -0.26 12.30
N SER A 72 16.60 -0.99 12.50
CA SER A 72 16.55 -2.32 13.11
C SER A 72 15.28 -3.06 12.69
N GLY A 73 15.14 -4.32 13.10
CA GLY A 73 14.00 -5.17 12.82
C GLY A 73 14.17 -6.02 11.56
N MET A 74 13.11 -6.75 11.22
CA MET A 74 13.09 -7.71 10.11
C MET A 74 11.96 -7.40 9.14
N ILE A 75 12.25 -7.50 7.85
CA ILE A 75 11.27 -7.47 6.77
C ILE A 75 11.46 -8.72 5.92
N ARG A 76 10.49 -9.64 5.97
CA ARG A 76 10.47 -10.81 5.07
C ARG A 76 9.39 -10.64 4.04
N PHE A 77 9.77 -10.71 2.78
CA PHE A 77 8.88 -10.67 1.63
C PHE A 77 9.01 -11.95 0.82
N ASP A 78 7.88 -12.61 0.58
CA ASP A 78 7.80 -13.91 -0.13
C ASP A 78 8.81 -14.93 0.42
N GLY A 79 8.82 -15.09 1.73
CA GLY A 79 9.63 -16.07 2.47
C GLY A 79 11.10 -15.70 2.69
N ALA A 80 11.61 -14.62 2.11
CA ALA A 80 13.02 -14.23 2.24
C ALA A 80 13.17 -12.85 2.87
N ASP A 81 14.21 -12.68 3.70
CA ASP A 81 14.58 -11.38 4.27
C ASP A 81 14.94 -10.41 3.14
N CYS A 82 14.43 -9.20 3.23
CA CYS A 82 14.69 -8.14 2.26
C CYS A 82 15.05 -6.79 2.91
N ALA A 83 15.31 -6.73 4.21
CA ALA A 83 15.60 -5.49 4.92
C ALA A 83 16.74 -4.67 4.28
N GLY A 84 17.79 -5.34 3.82
CA GLY A 84 18.93 -4.71 3.12
C GLY A 84 18.82 -4.67 1.59
N GLU A 85 17.72 -5.11 1.00
CA GLU A 85 17.57 -5.12 -0.47
C GLU A 85 17.20 -3.75 -1.01
N LEU A 86 17.79 -3.39 -2.17
CA LEU A 86 17.42 -2.20 -2.93
C LEU A 86 16.02 -2.32 -3.54
N THR A 87 15.39 -1.17 -3.81
CA THR A 87 14.05 -1.06 -4.39
C THR A 87 13.87 -1.89 -5.67
N GLU A 88 14.85 -1.85 -6.59
CA GLU A 88 14.76 -2.58 -7.86
C GLU A 88 14.70 -4.09 -7.66
N ARG A 89 15.39 -4.61 -6.64
CA ARG A 89 15.39 -6.04 -6.33
C ARG A 89 14.05 -6.46 -5.75
N ARG A 90 13.49 -5.68 -4.83
CA ARG A 90 12.16 -5.93 -4.28
C ARG A 90 11.08 -5.85 -5.37
N ALA A 91 11.16 -4.87 -6.26
CA ALA A 91 10.25 -4.74 -7.40
C ALA A 91 10.31 -5.96 -8.33
N ARG A 92 11.51 -6.45 -8.67
CA ARG A 92 11.68 -7.69 -9.49
C ARG A 92 11.13 -8.94 -8.80
N ARG A 93 11.06 -8.96 -7.48
CA ARG A 93 10.43 -10.05 -6.70
C ARG A 93 8.91 -9.96 -6.68
N GLY A 94 8.33 -8.87 -7.15
CA GLY A 94 6.89 -8.66 -7.24
C GLY A 94 6.32 -7.71 -6.19
N LEU A 95 7.13 -6.81 -5.61
CA LEU A 95 6.63 -5.73 -4.77
C LEU A 95 6.30 -4.51 -5.64
N GLY A 96 5.01 -4.17 -5.74
CA GLY A 96 4.53 -2.99 -6.48
C GLY A 96 4.25 -1.81 -5.55
N TYR A 97 4.32 -0.58 -6.08
CA TYR A 97 4.03 0.63 -5.30
C TYR A 97 3.34 1.70 -6.14
N VAL A 98 2.28 2.26 -5.61
CA VAL A 98 1.57 3.43 -6.12
C VAL A 98 1.74 4.56 -5.10
N PRO A 99 2.59 5.56 -5.37
CA PRO A 99 2.82 6.66 -4.42
C PRO A 99 1.64 7.65 -4.41
N GLN A 100 1.51 8.38 -3.31
CA GLN A 100 0.51 9.43 -3.10
C GLN A 100 0.61 10.52 -4.17
N GLU A 101 1.83 11.05 -4.38
CA GLU A 101 2.12 12.11 -5.33
C GLU A 101 2.94 11.59 -6.52
N ARG A 102 2.92 12.33 -7.64
CA ARG A 102 3.69 12.03 -8.85
C ARG A 102 3.53 10.58 -9.32
N SER A 103 2.34 10.03 -9.09
CA SER A 103 2.04 8.63 -9.38
C SER A 103 2.04 8.28 -10.88
N VAL A 104 2.07 9.27 -11.79
CA VAL A 104 2.17 9.08 -13.25
C VAL A 104 3.26 9.94 -13.86
N PHE A 105 3.79 9.53 -15.01
CA PHE A 105 4.70 10.35 -15.82
C PHE A 105 3.87 11.32 -16.67
N ALA A 106 3.73 12.55 -16.19
CA ALA A 106 2.80 13.55 -16.70
C ALA A 106 3.07 13.95 -18.17
N SER A 107 4.33 13.95 -18.61
CA SER A 107 4.75 14.24 -19.98
C SER A 107 4.52 13.11 -20.97
N LEU A 108 4.32 11.89 -20.48
CA LEU A 108 4.03 10.73 -21.30
C LEU A 108 2.52 10.58 -21.52
N THR A 109 2.14 9.92 -22.60
CA THR A 109 0.76 9.51 -22.85
C THR A 109 0.32 8.41 -21.89
N VAL A 110 -0.99 8.17 -21.79
CA VAL A 110 -1.57 7.03 -21.07
C VAL A 110 -0.95 5.72 -21.56
N ARG A 111 -0.87 5.53 -22.88
CA ARG A 111 -0.26 4.35 -23.50
C ARG A 111 1.20 4.14 -23.07
N GLU A 112 2.00 5.20 -23.07
CA GLU A 112 3.41 5.12 -22.67
C GLU A 112 3.56 4.83 -21.19
N ASN A 113 2.70 5.41 -20.32
CA ASN A 113 2.66 5.07 -18.90
C ASN A 113 2.35 3.58 -18.69
N LEU A 114 1.36 3.03 -19.40
CA LEU A 114 1.03 1.60 -19.32
C LEU A 114 2.17 0.72 -19.86
N ALA A 115 2.84 1.14 -20.93
CA ALA A 115 3.98 0.40 -21.47
C ALA A 115 5.15 0.28 -20.48
N LEU A 116 5.38 1.29 -19.63
CA LEU A 116 6.35 1.19 -18.54
C LEU A 116 5.98 0.12 -17.51
N GLY A 117 4.69 -0.07 -17.21
CA GLY A 117 4.21 -1.16 -16.36
C GLY A 117 4.51 -2.54 -16.95
N LEU A 118 4.25 -2.73 -18.25
CA LEU A 118 4.59 -3.96 -18.96
C LEU A 118 6.10 -4.22 -18.99
N ALA A 119 6.92 -3.18 -19.20
CA ALA A 119 8.37 -3.31 -19.25
C ALA A 119 8.94 -3.87 -17.94
N ALA A 120 8.36 -3.54 -16.80
CA ALA A 120 8.74 -4.07 -15.49
C ALA A 120 8.58 -5.60 -15.41
N HIS A 121 7.70 -6.19 -16.24
CA HIS A 121 7.46 -7.63 -16.32
C HIS A 121 7.95 -8.25 -17.65
N GLY A 122 9.02 -7.70 -18.23
CA GLY A 122 9.64 -8.22 -19.46
C GLY A 122 8.98 -7.75 -20.76
N GLY A 123 8.08 -6.78 -20.71
CA GLY A 123 7.51 -6.12 -21.89
C GLY A 123 6.55 -6.97 -22.74
N LYS A 124 6.13 -8.15 -22.25
CA LYS A 124 5.25 -9.07 -23.00
C LYS A 124 3.78 -8.87 -22.60
N GLY A 125 2.89 -8.84 -23.61
CA GLY A 125 1.45 -8.73 -23.44
C GLY A 125 0.88 -7.40 -23.94
N GLY A 126 -0.45 -7.26 -23.81
CA GLY A 126 -1.20 -6.05 -24.11
C GLY A 126 -1.60 -5.28 -22.84
N PHE A 127 -2.44 -4.28 -23.02
CA PHE A 127 -2.98 -3.48 -21.94
C PHE A 127 -4.34 -4.01 -21.42
N ASP A 128 -4.80 -5.16 -21.92
CA ASP A 128 -6.15 -5.68 -21.67
C ASP A 128 -6.45 -5.73 -20.16
N MET A 129 -5.56 -6.31 -19.35
CA MET A 129 -5.72 -6.34 -17.90
C MET A 129 -5.95 -4.95 -17.28
N ALA A 130 -5.19 -3.94 -17.71
CA ALA A 130 -5.31 -2.57 -17.21
C ALA A 130 -6.57 -1.86 -17.71
N LEU A 131 -6.97 -2.13 -18.95
CA LEU A 131 -8.14 -1.53 -19.57
C LEU A 131 -9.44 -2.23 -19.12
N ASP A 132 -9.41 -3.53 -18.81
CA ASP A 132 -10.51 -4.23 -18.16
C ASP A 132 -10.69 -3.76 -16.72
N PHE A 133 -9.58 -3.45 -16.05
CA PHE A 133 -9.61 -2.93 -14.68
C PHE A 133 -10.18 -1.50 -14.61
N PHE A 134 -9.76 -0.61 -15.53
CA PHE A 134 -10.31 0.75 -15.66
C PHE A 134 -10.63 1.08 -17.12
N PRO A 135 -11.82 0.70 -17.64
CA PRO A 135 -12.21 0.87 -19.04
C PRO A 135 -12.17 2.32 -19.55
N LYS A 136 -12.34 3.30 -18.66
CA LYS A 136 -12.27 4.74 -19.00
C LYS A 136 -10.93 5.14 -19.62
N LEU A 137 -9.85 4.42 -19.36
CA LEU A 137 -8.53 4.69 -19.92
C LEU A 137 -8.41 4.31 -21.40
N ALA A 138 -9.26 3.39 -21.90
CA ALA A 138 -9.21 2.94 -23.30
C ALA A 138 -9.40 4.12 -24.30
N GLY A 139 -10.33 5.03 -24.00
CA GLY A 139 -10.56 6.23 -24.82
C GLY A 139 -9.51 7.33 -24.66
N ARG A 140 -8.52 7.15 -23.78
CA ARG A 140 -7.52 8.16 -23.41
C ARG A 140 -6.08 7.78 -23.81
N LEU A 141 -5.87 6.65 -24.47
CA LEU A 141 -4.52 6.08 -24.71
C LEU A 141 -3.52 7.04 -25.36
N SER A 142 -3.96 7.94 -26.25
CA SER A 142 -3.13 8.95 -26.90
C SER A 142 -3.00 10.27 -26.11
N GLN A 143 -3.78 10.42 -25.02
CA GLN A 143 -3.78 11.64 -24.21
C GLN A 143 -2.58 11.68 -23.28
N GLN A 144 -1.97 12.86 -23.09
CA GLN A 144 -0.92 13.06 -22.09
C GLN A 144 -1.47 12.88 -20.67
N ALA A 145 -0.78 12.09 -19.85
CA ALA A 145 -1.23 11.76 -18.49
C ALA A 145 -1.36 13.00 -17.59
N GLY A 146 -0.56 14.03 -17.82
CA GLY A 146 -0.65 15.29 -17.07
C GLY A 146 -1.97 16.05 -17.28
N THR A 147 -2.71 15.80 -18.38
CA THR A 147 -3.99 16.44 -18.70
C THR A 147 -5.21 15.66 -18.20
N LEU A 148 -5.01 14.48 -17.63
CA LEU A 148 -6.06 13.69 -17.02
C LEU A 148 -6.59 14.36 -15.74
N SER A 149 -7.83 14.05 -15.36
CA SER A 149 -8.36 14.39 -14.04
C SER A 149 -7.58 13.70 -12.92
N GLY A 150 -7.73 14.19 -11.69
CA GLY A 150 -7.10 13.56 -10.51
C GLY A 150 -7.41 12.06 -10.41
N GLY A 151 -8.69 11.70 -10.54
CA GLY A 151 -9.13 10.31 -10.51
C GLY A 151 -8.59 9.46 -11.66
N GLU A 152 -8.61 9.97 -12.90
CA GLU A 152 -8.03 9.25 -14.04
C GLU A 152 -6.52 9.04 -13.88
N ARG A 153 -5.79 9.99 -13.27
CA ARG A 153 -4.37 9.79 -12.92
C ARG A 153 -4.17 8.69 -11.90
N LYS A 154 -5.02 8.62 -10.84
CA LYS A 154 -4.95 7.53 -9.85
C LYS A 154 -5.27 6.18 -10.51
N MET A 155 -6.31 6.10 -11.35
CA MET A 155 -6.62 4.90 -12.15
C MET A 155 -5.43 4.47 -13.02
N LEU A 156 -4.80 5.40 -13.73
CA LEU A 156 -3.62 5.11 -14.56
C LEU A 156 -2.43 4.61 -13.74
N ALA A 157 -2.20 5.19 -12.56
CA ALA A 157 -1.12 4.76 -11.67
C ALA A 157 -1.32 3.32 -11.18
N VAL A 158 -2.54 2.98 -10.76
CA VAL A 158 -2.91 1.60 -10.36
C VAL A 158 -2.79 0.66 -11.56
N SER A 159 -3.36 1.03 -12.71
CA SER A 159 -3.29 0.24 -13.95
C SER A 159 -1.85 -0.08 -14.36
N ARG A 160 -0.96 0.91 -14.29
CA ARG A 160 0.47 0.70 -14.57
C ARG A 160 1.09 -0.27 -13.57
N ALA A 161 0.75 -0.16 -12.29
CA ALA A 161 1.30 -1.03 -11.25
C ALA A 161 0.87 -2.50 -11.41
N ILE A 162 -0.41 -2.74 -11.73
CA ILE A 162 -0.93 -4.12 -11.92
C ILE A 162 -0.34 -4.80 -13.17
N LEU A 163 0.01 -4.04 -14.22
CA LEU A 163 0.70 -4.59 -15.41
C LEU A 163 2.09 -5.14 -15.06
N GLY A 164 2.71 -4.69 -13.99
CA GLY A 164 3.92 -5.26 -13.42
C GLY A 164 3.71 -6.61 -12.74
N ARG A 165 2.46 -7.12 -12.68
CA ARG A 165 2.06 -8.38 -12.02
C ARG A 165 2.62 -8.53 -10.61
N PRO A 166 2.36 -7.58 -9.71
CA PRO A 166 2.88 -7.64 -8.35
C PRO A 166 2.26 -8.81 -7.58
N LYS A 167 3.02 -9.37 -6.64
CA LYS A 167 2.53 -10.30 -5.62
C LYS A 167 1.95 -9.56 -4.42
N LEU A 168 2.49 -8.38 -4.15
CA LEU A 168 2.03 -7.43 -3.13
C LEU A 168 2.07 -6.03 -3.73
N LEU A 169 0.96 -5.31 -3.67
CA LEU A 169 0.84 -3.93 -4.11
C LEU A 169 0.63 -2.99 -2.93
N LEU A 170 1.52 -2.02 -2.78
CA LEU A 170 1.45 -0.96 -1.79
C LEU A 170 0.77 0.26 -2.45
N LEU A 171 -0.26 0.80 -1.80
CA LEU A 171 -1.04 1.94 -2.28
C LEU A 171 -1.02 3.05 -1.22
N ASP A 172 -0.44 4.20 -1.55
CA ASP A 172 -0.33 5.36 -0.67
C ASP A 172 -1.39 6.39 -1.04
N GLU A 173 -2.46 6.46 -0.27
CA GLU A 173 -3.62 7.36 -0.43
C GLU A 173 -4.17 7.37 -1.88
N PRO A 174 -4.59 6.19 -2.40
CA PRO A 174 -5.02 6.06 -3.80
C PRO A 174 -6.27 6.86 -4.15
N THR A 175 -7.01 7.37 -3.16
CA THR A 175 -8.25 8.13 -3.38
C THR A 175 -8.16 9.60 -2.95
N GLU A 176 -7.00 10.06 -2.47
CA GLU A 176 -6.83 11.45 -2.06
C GLU A 176 -7.07 12.43 -3.20
N GLY A 177 -7.87 13.48 -2.92
CA GLY A 177 -8.17 14.54 -3.90
C GLY A 177 -9.04 14.10 -5.07
N VAL A 178 -9.74 12.98 -4.94
CA VAL A 178 -10.59 12.39 -5.98
C VAL A 178 -12.08 12.60 -5.65
N TRP A 179 -12.91 12.80 -6.66
CA TRP A 179 -14.36 12.91 -6.50
C TRP A 179 -15.01 11.59 -6.06
N ILE A 180 -16.04 11.66 -5.20
CA ILE A 180 -16.64 10.51 -4.52
C ILE A 180 -17.02 9.34 -5.45
N GLY A 181 -17.58 9.61 -6.63
CA GLY A 181 -17.97 8.54 -7.57
C GLY A 181 -16.77 7.78 -8.15
N VAL A 182 -15.61 8.40 -8.21
CA VAL A 182 -14.35 7.74 -8.63
C VAL A 182 -13.71 6.99 -7.46
N ILE A 183 -13.88 7.50 -6.25
CA ILE A 183 -13.45 6.81 -5.01
C ILE A 183 -14.13 5.44 -4.93
N GLU A 184 -15.46 5.39 -5.13
CA GLU A 184 -16.24 4.15 -5.11
C GLU A 184 -15.72 3.15 -6.17
N GLU A 185 -15.52 3.63 -7.41
CA GLU A 185 -14.99 2.79 -8.49
C GLU A 185 -13.60 2.20 -8.15
N ILE A 186 -12.69 3.03 -7.62
CA ILE A 186 -11.35 2.57 -7.21
C ILE A 186 -11.47 1.53 -6.09
N ALA A 187 -12.32 1.77 -5.08
CA ALA A 187 -12.51 0.87 -3.96
C ALA A 187 -13.06 -0.51 -4.41
N GLU A 188 -14.07 -0.53 -5.27
CA GLU A 188 -14.62 -1.76 -5.83
C GLU A 188 -13.54 -2.55 -6.57
N ARG A 189 -12.74 -1.88 -7.41
CA ARG A 189 -11.66 -2.53 -8.14
C ARG A 189 -10.54 -3.05 -7.24
N LEU A 190 -10.17 -2.32 -6.20
CA LEU A 190 -9.19 -2.79 -5.22
C LEU A 190 -9.71 -3.98 -4.42
N THR A 191 -11.00 -3.99 -4.06
CA THR A 191 -11.64 -5.15 -3.42
C THR A 191 -11.61 -6.39 -4.32
N GLU A 192 -11.85 -6.25 -5.63
CA GLU A 192 -11.71 -7.38 -6.57
C GLU A 192 -10.25 -7.83 -6.67
N LEU A 193 -9.32 -6.89 -6.78
CA LEU A 193 -7.88 -7.18 -6.88
C LEU A 193 -7.34 -7.91 -5.64
N SER A 194 -7.84 -7.59 -4.44
CA SER A 194 -7.40 -8.23 -3.19
C SER A 194 -7.71 -9.73 -3.14
N LYS A 195 -8.69 -10.21 -3.91
CA LYS A 195 -8.98 -11.64 -4.03
C LYS A 195 -7.90 -12.41 -4.78
N GLU A 196 -7.11 -11.72 -5.60
CA GLU A 196 -6.07 -12.30 -6.44
C GLU A 196 -4.65 -12.11 -5.88
N ILE A 197 -4.35 -10.93 -5.36
CA ILE A 197 -3.04 -10.55 -4.82
C ILE A 197 -3.17 -9.90 -3.44
N ALA A 198 -2.04 -9.77 -2.75
CA ALA A 198 -1.97 -9.03 -1.50
C ALA A 198 -1.95 -7.52 -1.74
N LEU A 199 -2.65 -6.76 -0.89
CA LEU A 199 -2.65 -5.30 -0.91
C LEU A 199 -2.29 -4.74 0.47
N ILE A 200 -1.53 -3.65 0.50
CA ILE A 200 -1.49 -2.71 1.63
C ILE A 200 -2.09 -1.40 1.14
N VAL A 201 -3.16 -0.95 1.77
CA VAL A 201 -3.86 0.29 1.43
C VAL A 201 -3.69 1.28 2.57
N VAL A 202 -2.89 2.31 2.35
CA VAL A 202 -2.79 3.46 3.25
C VAL A 202 -3.85 4.46 2.87
N GLU A 203 -4.72 4.83 3.79
CA GLU A 203 -5.82 5.78 3.54
C GLU A 203 -6.13 6.64 4.77
N GLN A 204 -6.69 7.82 4.52
CA GLN A 204 -7.28 8.68 5.53
C GLN A 204 -8.79 8.46 5.64
N HIS A 205 -9.44 8.03 4.56
CA HIS A 205 -10.86 7.69 4.54
C HIS A 205 -11.08 6.30 5.14
N VAL A 206 -11.34 6.29 6.46
CA VAL A 206 -11.44 5.07 7.27
C VAL A 206 -12.46 4.10 6.71
N GLU A 207 -13.69 4.54 6.43
CA GLU A 207 -14.76 3.69 5.91
C GLU A 207 -14.38 3.01 4.59
N LEU A 208 -13.68 3.75 3.72
CA LEU A 208 -13.21 3.21 2.47
C LEU A 208 -12.15 2.13 2.69
N ALA A 209 -11.15 2.44 3.51
CA ALA A 209 -10.05 1.52 3.79
C ALA A 209 -10.55 0.22 4.42
N LEU A 210 -11.45 0.33 5.42
CA LEU A 210 -12.04 -0.82 6.11
C LEU A 210 -13.02 -1.63 5.23
N ARG A 211 -13.56 -1.03 4.16
CA ARG A 211 -14.37 -1.75 3.18
C ARG A 211 -13.53 -2.57 2.21
N VAL A 212 -12.37 -2.04 1.82
CA VAL A 212 -11.45 -2.72 0.88
C VAL A 212 -10.64 -3.81 1.57
N ALA A 213 -10.34 -3.64 2.86
CA ALA A 213 -9.42 -4.49 3.59
C ALA A 213 -10.12 -5.47 4.54
N ASP A 214 -9.53 -6.67 4.66
CA ASP A 214 -9.98 -7.69 5.61
C ASP A 214 -9.45 -7.43 7.03
N ARG A 215 -8.27 -6.82 7.11
CA ARG A 215 -7.58 -6.46 8.35
C ARG A 215 -7.12 -5.02 8.32
N ALA A 216 -6.98 -4.42 9.48
CA ALA A 216 -6.48 -3.05 9.60
C ALA A 216 -5.48 -2.91 10.74
N CYS A 217 -4.50 -2.02 10.51
CA CYS A 217 -3.57 -1.52 11.51
C CYS A 217 -3.75 0.00 11.63
N VAL A 218 -3.87 0.51 12.83
CA VAL A 218 -3.92 1.95 13.09
C VAL A 218 -2.58 2.40 13.63
N MET A 219 -1.92 3.30 12.90
CA MET A 219 -0.65 3.88 13.30
C MET A 219 -0.84 5.18 14.09
N ASP A 220 -0.15 5.29 15.19
CA ASP A 220 0.02 6.55 15.93
C ASP A 220 1.49 6.76 16.29
N ARG A 221 2.03 7.93 15.97
CA ARG A 221 3.40 8.36 16.29
C ARG A 221 4.49 7.32 15.99
N GLY A 222 4.32 6.61 14.87
CA GLY A 222 5.31 5.63 14.39
C GLY A 222 5.18 4.24 14.96
N THR A 223 4.15 3.94 15.73
CA THR A 223 3.84 2.60 16.28
C THR A 223 2.50 2.10 15.75
N ILE A 224 2.24 0.79 15.82
CA ILE A 224 0.89 0.24 15.65
C ILE A 224 0.18 0.31 17.00
N ALA A 225 -0.85 1.14 17.07
CA ALA A 225 -1.63 1.37 18.30
C ALA A 225 -2.84 0.45 18.41
N LEU A 226 -3.37 -0.03 17.25
CA LEU A 226 -4.51 -0.93 17.17
C LEU A 226 -4.33 -1.83 15.94
N GLU A 227 -4.66 -3.12 16.06
CA GLU A 227 -4.64 -4.09 14.97
C GLU A 227 -5.78 -5.10 15.14
N GLY A 228 -6.41 -5.50 14.02
CA GLY A 228 -7.46 -6.50 14.05
C GLY A 228 -8.09 -6.75 12.68
N THR A 229 -9.22 -7.45 12.67
CA THR A 229 -10.09 -7.48 11.49
C THR A 229 -10.68 -6.09 11.25
N SER A 230 -11.05 -5.78 10.02
CA SER A 230 -11.62 -4.46 9.69
C SER A 230 -12.86 -4.13 10.53
N ASP A 231 -13.72 -5.12 10.80
CA ASP A 231 -14.89 -4.92 11.64
C ASP A 231 -14.49 -4.66 13.12
N ALA A 232 -13.54 -5.44 13.66
CA ALA A 232 -13.06 -5.23 15.03
C ALA A 232 -12.42 -3.84 15.21
N VAL A 233 -11.66 -3.38 14.23
CA VAL A 233 -11.05 -2.03 14.25
C VAL A 233 -12.11 -0.94 14.09
N ARG A 234 -13.13 -1.13 13.24
CA ARG A 234 -14.26 -0.19 13.05
C ARG A 234 -15.02 0.04 14.35
N ASP A 235 -15.26 -1.04 15.08
CA ASP A 235 -16.08 -1.02 16.31
C ASP A 235 -15.27 -0.63 17.57
N ASP A 236 -13.95 -0.49 17.46
CA ASP A 236 -13.09 -0.16 18.60
C ASP A 236 -13.29 1.32 19.02
N PRO A 237 -13.69 1.59 20.27
CA PRO A 237 -13.88 2.96 20.77
C PRO A 237 -12.62 3.83 20.69
N GLN A 238 -11.44 3.24 20.67
CA GLN A 238 -10.17 3.98 20.58
C GLN A 238 -9.87 4.47 19.17
N LEU A 239 -10.52 3.91 18.13
CA LEU A 239 -10.28 4.31 16.74
C LEU A 239 -10.45 5.83 16.56
N VAL A 240 -11.54 6.39 17.10
CA VAL A 240 -11.82 7.83 17.01
C VAL A 240 -10.68 8.64 17.65
N ARG A 241 -10.11 8.20 18.77
CA ARG A 241 -9.02 8.86 19.47
C ARG A 241 -7.74 8.94 18.62
N PHE A 242 -7.42 7.86 17.86
CA PHE A 242 -6.22 7.82 17.01
C PHE A 242 -6.38 8.60 15.71
N LEU A 243 -7.62 8.86 15.30
CA LEU A 243 -7.93 9.54 14.03
C LEU A 243 -8.43 10.97 14.22
N ALA A 244 -8.91 11.34 15.41
CA ALA A 244 -9.32 12.72 15.72
C ALA A 244 -8.14 13.68 15.58
N PRO A 245 -8.36 14.91 15.06
CA PRO A 245 -7.32 15.93 14.84
C PRO A 245 -6.64 16.41 16.13
#